data_1e912bd40adc4c5a4733f1340c005eaf
#
_entry.id   1e912bd40adc4c5a4733f1340c005eaf
#
_cell.length_a   1.000
_cell.length_b   1.000
_cell.length_c   1.000
_cell.angle_alpha   90.00
_cell.angle_beta   90.00
_cell.angle_gamma   90.00
#
_symmetry.space_group_name_H-M   'P 1'
#
loop_
_entity.id
_entity.type
_entity.pdbx_description
1 polymer ?
#
loop_
_entity_poly.entity_id
_entity_poly.type
_entity_poly.pdbx_seq_one_letter_code
_entity_poly.pdbx_strand_id
1 'polypeptide(L)'
;ASDYQRFTVRMNSEHILWKEGDLDIITFGENLYYNHNESSGISEGNQYGNDISWMLRANPLVPIYNENGDYYMYDDLNKAGWFNYNSYTSNPIAAMVNSSRGNNKSKNYGLTMVGYLKVQPIKGLVYKGQVSYKQNSSSYRGYSPAYKLTSTDQKLTNEVTQNMTTGWDWQIENTLSYTFNIEKHNFDVLVGQSFKKSGFGMGEYLEATANDLLFSDWDRAYISNSMASQPTSAKGYPTGDNALASFFGRINYNFNEKY
;
A
#
# COMPACT_ATOMS: atom_id res chain seq x y z
N ALA A 1 0.57 20.08 3.94
CA ALA A 1 1.50 19.63 2.90
C ALA A 1 1.48 18.11 2.82
N SER A 2 1.65 17.58 1.63
CA SER A 2 1.83 16.14 1.42
C SER A 2 3.31 15.80 1.51
N ASP A 3 3.63 14.70 2.16
CA ASP A 3 4.99 14.19 2.32
C ASP A 3 5.04 12.70 1.97
N TYR A 4 6.12 12.29 1.30
CA TYR A 4 6.38 10.90 0.98
C TYR A 4 7.87 10.60 1.12
N GLN A 5 8.18 9.60 1.92
CA GLN A 5 9.52 9.10 2.12
C GLN A 5 9.57 7.60 1.83
N ARG A 6 10.63 7.15 1.18
CA ARG A 6 10.84 5.74 0.88
C ARG A 6 12.29 5.34 1.09
N PHE A 7 12.46 4.21 1.76
CA PHE A 7 13.73 3.51 1.90
C PHE A 7 13.61 2.13 1.26
N THR A 8 14.61 1.73 0.48
CA THR A 8 14.62 0.43 -0.22
C THR A 8 16.00 -0.20 -0.13
N VAL A 9 16.03 -1.48 0.22
CA VAL A 9 17.24 -2.32 0.15
C VAL A 9 16.96 -3.49 -0.78
N ARG A 10 17.92 -3.79 -1.65
CA ARG A 10 17.90 -4.98 -2.50
C ARG A 10 19.27 -5.65 -2.45
N MET A 11 19.25 -6.95 -2.22
CA MET A 11 20.42 -7.80 -2.23
C MET A 11 20.12 -9.02 -3.09
N ASN A 12 21.04 -9.35 -4.00
CA ASN A 12 20.94 -10.54 -4.84
C ASN A 12 22.30 -11.22 -4.80
N SER A 13 22.32 -12.54 -4.67
CA SER A 13 23.51 -13.32 -4.79
C SER A 13 23.23 -14.63 -5.53
N GLU A 14 24.26 -15.17 -6.16
CA GLU A 14 24.23 -16.48 -6.79
C GLU A 14 25.56 -17.18 -6.54
N HIS A 15 25.53 -18.44 -6.14
CA HIS A 15 26.68 -19.24 -5.73
C HIS A 15 26.67 -20.56 -6.50
N ILE A 16 27.78 -20.86 -7.18
CA ILE A 16 27.98 -22.15 -7.80
C ILE A 16 28.46 -23.12 -6.70
N LEU A 17 27.60 -24.09 -6.38
CA LEU A 17 27.90 -25.09 -5.33
C LEU A 17 28.67 -26.28 -5.89
N TRP A 18 28.42 -26.62 -7.16
CA TRP A 18 29.13 -27.69 -7.85
C TRP A 18 29.30 -27.36 -9.32
N LYS A 19 30.53 -27.56 -9.79
CA LYS A 19 30.94 -27.35 -11.18
C LYS A 19 31.67 -28.60 -11.68
N GLU A 20 31.40 -28.98 -12.94
CA GLU A 20 32.08 -30.06 -13.61
C GLU A 20 32.52 -29.57 -15.00
N GLY A 21 33.82 -29.42 -15.21
CA GLY A 21 34.38 -28.76 -16.39
C GLY A 21 33.91 -27.32 -16.51
N ASP A 22 33.26 -27.00 -17.62
CA ASP A 22 32.67 -25.67 -17.88
C ASP A 22 31.20 -25.60 -17.49
N LEU A 23 30.62 -26.68 -16.93
CA LEU A 23 29.20 -26.76 -16.59
C LEU A 23 28.96 -26.52 -15.10
N ASP A 24 28.14 -25.54 -14.80
CA ASP A 24 27.67 -25.28 -13.45
C ASP A 24 26.51 -26.23 -13.13
N ILE A 25 26.83 -27.33 -12.40
CA ILE A 25 25.89 -28.41 -12.15
C ILE A 25 24.84 -27.99 -11.10
N ILE A 26 25.28 -27.37 -10.00
CA ILE A 26 24.38 -26.91 -8.93
C ILE A 26 24.70 -25.46 -8.63
N THR A 27 23.67 -24.64 -8.74
CA THR A 27 23.75 -23.22 -8.40
C THR A 27 22.64 -22.88 -7.42
N PHE A 28 22.99 -22.23 -6.32
CA PHE A 28 22.04 -21.64 -5.37
C PHE A 28 22.02 -20.13 -5.54
N GLY A 29 20.82 -19.55 -5.49
CA GLY A 29 20.68 -18.11 -5.52
C GLY A 29 19.62 -17.59 -4.58
N GLU A 30 19.80 -16.36 -4.17
CA GLU A 30 18.92 -15.69 -3.25
C GLU A 30 18.70 -14.23 -3.65
N ASN A 31 17.48 -13.74 -3.42
CA ASN A 31 17.13 -12.34 -3.60
C ASN A 31 16.40 -11.86 -2.35
N LEU A 32 16.83 -10.75 -1.81
CA LEU A 32 16.17 -10.03 -0.73
C LEU A 32 15.75 -8.66 -1.24
N TYR A 33 14.51 -8.30 -0.97
CA TYR A 33 14.00 -6.98 -1.23
C TYR A 33 13.23 -6.50 0.01
N TYR A 34 13.66 -5.38 0.56
CA TYR A 34 12.98 -4.69 1.65
C TYR A 34 12.63 -3.29 1.23
N ASN A 35 11.44 -2.86 1.55
CA ASN A 35 11.01 -1.48 1.41
C ASN A 35 10.25 -1.00 2.64
N HIS A 36 10.49 0.24 2.98
CA HIS A 36 9.71 1.00 3.95
C HIS A 36 9.32 2.32 3.30
N ASN A 37 8.06 2.69 3.42
CA ASN A 37 7.62 4.02 3.03
C ASN A 37 6.69 4.62 4.06
N GLU A 38 6.78 5.93 4.19
CA GLU A 38 5.88 6.75 4.98
C GLU A 38 5.26 7.80 4.07
N SER A 39 3.99 8.06 4.26
CA SER A 39 3.28 9.13 3.55
C SER A 39 2.30 9.84 4.48
N SER A 40 2.15 11.13 4.25
CA SER A 40 1.15 11.97 4.89
C SER A 40 0.60 12.95 3.88
N GLY A 41 -0.57 13.50 4.14
CA GLY A 41 -1.14 14.58 3.33
C GLY A 41 -2.52 14.25 2.77
N ILE A 42 -2.87 15.01 1.76
CA ILE A 42 -4.21 15.13 1.20
C ILE A 42 -4.47 14.00 0.21
N SER A 43 -5.62 13.34 0.33
CA SER A 43 -6.06 12.34 -0.65
C SER A 43 -6.60 13.02 -1.91
N GLU A 44 -6.02 12.69 -3.06
CA GLU A 44 -6.42 13.21 -4.37
C GLU A 44 -7.45 12.31 -5.10
N GLY A 45 -7.78 11.15 -4.51
CA GLY A 45 -8.48 10.07 -5.20
C GLY A 45 -10.00 10.17 -5.32
N ASN A 46 -10.66 11.21 -4.80
CA ASN A 46 -12.11 11.33 -4.79
C ASN A 46 -12.56 12.65 -5.45
N GLN A 47 -13.35 12.56 -6.52
CA GLN A 47 -13.87 13.74 -7.21
C GLN A 47 -14.76 14.65 -6.34
N TYR A 48 -15.38 14.13 -5.28
CA TYR A 48 -16.27 14.88 -4.38
C TYR A 48 -15.56 15.41 -3.13
N GLY A 49 -14.49 14.77 -2.71
CA GLY A 49 -13.76 15.11 -1.49
C GLY A 49 -12.31 15.52 -1.73
N ASN A 50 -11.98 15.94 -2.94
CA ASN A 50 -10.65 16.36 -3.35
C ASN A 50 -10.47 17.86 -3.06
N ASP A 51 -9.43 18.22 -2.32
CA ASP A 51 -9.16 19.61 -1.94
C ASP A 51 -8.89 20.52 -3.14
N ILE A 52 -8.31 20.00 -4.23
CA ILE A 52 -8.14 20.74 -5.48
C ILE A 52 -9.50 21.09 -6.08
N SER A 53 -10.42 20.12 -6.10
CA SER A 53 -11.80 20.34 -6.57
C SER A 53 -12.52 21.37 -5.70
N TRP A 54 -12.26 21.39 -4.38
CA TRP A 54 -12.84 22.38 -3.49
C TRP A 54 -12.27 23.78 -3.72
N MET A 55 -10.97 23.88 -3.94
CA MET A 55 -10.31 25.16 -4.33
C MET A 55 -10.91 25.72 -5.62
N LEU A 56 -11.11 24.87 -6.63
CA LEU A 56 -11.70 25.29 -7.92
C LEU A 56 -13.17 25.72 -7.81
N ARG A 57 -13.88 25.21 -6.81
CA ARG A 57 -15.29 25.54 -6.54
C ARG A 57 -15.48 26.63 -5.51
N ALA A 58 -14.42 27.04 -4.83
CA ALA A 58 -14.49 28.09 -3.82
C ALA A 58 -15.03 29.37 -4.44
N ASN A 59 -15.98 30.00 -3.75
CA ASN A 59 -16.48 31.30 -4.18
C ASN A 59 -15.42 32.37 -3.89
N PRO A 60 -14.90 33.08 -4.90
CA PRO A 60 -13.84 34.07 -4.70
C PRO A 60 -14.26 35.27 -3.85
N LEU A 61 -15.55 35.47 -3.59
CA LEU A 61 -16.06 36.55 -2.75
C LEU A 61 -16.06 36.19 -1.25
N VAL A 62 -15.89 34.92 -0.91
CA VAL A 62 -15.84 34.46 0.49
C VAL A 62 -14.40 34.60 1.01
N PRO A 63 -14.16 35.40 2.04
CA PRO A 63 -12.83 35.55 2.62
C PRO A 63 -12.36 34.25 3.30
N ILE A 64 -11.04 34.07 3.41
CA ILE A 64 -10.43 32.94 4.09
C ILE A 64 -10.66 33.01 5.60
N TYR A 65 -10.56 34.21 6.16
CA TYR A 65 -10.68 34.48 7.57
C TYR A 65 -11.85 35.41 7.86
N ASN A 66 -12.48 35.24 9.00
CA ASN A 66 -13.50 36.14 9.54
C ASN A 66 -12.83 37.34 10.24
N GLU A 67 -13.64 38.27 10.76
CA GLU A 67 -13.15 39.49 11.43
C GLU A 67 -12.32 39.19 12.69
N ASN A 68 -12.47 38.02 13.28
CA ASN A 68 -11.72 37.59 14.47
C ASN A 68 -10.38 36.90 14.12
N GLY A 69 -10.11 36.67 12.83
CA GLY A 69 -8.92 35.99 12.38
C GLY A 69 -9.07 34.45 12.33
N ASP A 70 -10.24 33.94 12.64
CA ASP A 70 -10.57 32.51 12.49
C ASP A 70 -10.95 32.19 11.04
N TYR A 71 -10.88 30.92 10.67
CA TYR A 71 -11.34 30.51 9.34
C TYR A 71 -12.82 30.80 9.15
N TYR A 72 -13.16 31.38 7.99
CA TYR A 72 -14.55 31.68 7.65
C TYR A 72 -15.33 30.37 7.50
N MET A 73 -16.34 30.18 8.33
CA MET A 73 -17.14 28.93 8.42
C MET A 73 -18.59 29.16 7.99
N TYR A 74 -19.35 28.07 7.91
CA TYR A 74 -20.76 28.10 7.53
C TYR A 74 -21.62 29.07 8.36
N ASP A 75 -21.38 29.14 9.67
CA ASP A 75 -22.14 30.05 10.56
C ASP A 75 -21.83 31.52 10.30
N ASP A 76 -20.63 31.85 9.85
CA ASP A 76 -20.26 33.22 9.47
C ASP A 76 -20.98 33.64 8.18
N LEU A 77 -21.13 32.72 7.21
CA LEU A 77 -21.91 32.92 5.99
C LEU A 77 -23.38 33.21 6.28
N ASN A 78 -23.98 32.47 7.22
CA ASN A 78 -25.35 32.68 7.64
C ASN A 78 -25.52 34.05 8.32
N LYS A 79 -24.62 34.45 9.18
CA LYS A 79 -24.61 35.77 9.83
C LYS A 79 -24.46 36.90 8.83
N ALA A 80 -23.67 36.69 7.78
CA ALA A 80 -23.47 37.64 6.70
C ALA A 80 -24.65 37.73 5.71
N GLY A 81 -25.72 36.95 5.90
CA GLY A 81 -26.89 36.98 5.06
C GLY A 81 -26.80 36.20 3.75
N TRP A 82 -25.84 35.28 3.62
CA TRP A 82 -25.62 34.45 2.43
C TRP A 82 -26.49 33.19 2.47
N PHE A 83 -27.81 33.34 2.64
CA PHE A 83 -28.76 32.28 2.92
C PHE A 83 -28.86 31.16 1.86
N ASN A 84 -28.44 31.41 0.63
CA ASN A 84 -28.46 30.43 -0.45
C ASN A 84 -27.06 29.96 -0.84
N TYR A 85 -26.08 30.15 0.03
CA TYR A 85 -24.76 29.65 -0.23
C TYR A 85 -24.76 28.11 -0.22
N ASN A 86 -24.28 27.53 -1.31
CA ASN A 86 -24.31 26.09 -1.47
C ASN A 86 -23.45 25.43 -0.38
N SER A 87 -24.07 24.57 0.42
CA SER A 87 -23.43 23.85 1.52
C SER A 87 -22.24 22.95 1.11
N TYR A 88 -22.06 22.74 -0.19
CA TYR A 88 -20.95 21.95 -0.75
C TYR A 88 -19.66 22.76 -0.97
N THR A 89 -19.68 24.07 -0.80
CA THR A 89 -18.51 24.92 -0.94
C THR A 89 -18.04 25.39 0.42
N SER A 90 -17.24 24.58 1.07
CA SER A 90 -16.57 24.97 2.31
C SER A 90 -15.31 25.79 2.01
N ASN A 91 -14.79 26.45 3.06
CA ASN A 91 -13.46 27.06 2.99
C ASN A 91 -12.39 25.94 2.79
N PRO A 92 -11.74 25.85 1.62
CA PRO A 92 -10.83 24.76 1.33
C PRO A 92 -9.61 24.73 2.26
N ILE A 93 -9.14 25.90 2.73
CA ILE A 93 -8.02 25.98 3.66
C ILE A 93 -8.43 25.45 5.04
N ALA A 94 -9.61 25.85 5.52
CA ALA A 94 -10.17 25.33 6.75
C ALA A 94 -10.39 23.81 6.68
N ALA A 95 -10.83 23.29 5.55
CA ALA A 95 -10.99 21.87 5.31
C ALA A 95 -9.65 21.12 5.40
N MET A 96 -8.59 21.65 4.82
CA MET A 96 -7.25 21.06 4.89
C MET A 96 -6.68 21.05 6.30
N VAL A 97 -6.91 22.08 7.08
CA VAL A 97 -6.35 22.23 8.44
C VAL A 97 -7.17 21.44 9.45
N ASN A 98 -8.51 21.48 9.33
CA ASN A 98 -9.42 20.94 10.34
C ASN A 98 -9.92 19.52 10.04
N SER A 99 -9.49 18.89 8.99
CA SER A 99 -9.86 17.50 8.67
C SER A 99 -8.68 16.56 8.84
N SER A 100 -8.97 15.26 8.91
CA SER A 100 -7.94 14.21 8.91
C SER A 100 -7.08 14.19 7.63
N ARG A 101 -7.43 14.99 6.63
CA ARG A 101 -6.69 15.10 5.37
C ARG A 101 -5.30 15.70 5.55
N GLY A 102 -5.14 16.66 6.47
CA GLY A 102 -3.85 17.25 6.81
C GLY A 102 -3.14 16.57 8.00
N ASN A 103 -3.88 15.79 8.77
CA ASN A 103 -3.40 15.16 10.00
C ASN A 103 -3.50 13.64 9.89
N ASN A 104 -2.72 13.06 8.99
CA ASN A 104 -2.66 11.63 8.79
C ASN A 104 -1.24 11.16 8.53
N LYS A 105 -0.99 9.91 8.83
CA LYS A 105 0.27 9.23 8.51
C LYS A 105 0.01 7.76 8.18
N SER A 106 0.50 7.36 7.02
CA SER A 106 0.54 5.96 6.61
C SER A 106 1.98 5.47 6.61
N LYS A 107 2.20 4.25 7.10
CA LYS A 107 3.49 3.55 7.04
C LYS A 107 3.29 2.19 6.41
N ASN A 108 4.16 1.84 5.49
CA ASN A 108 4.12 0.54 4.84
C ASN A 108 5.50 -0.10 4.89
N TYR A 109 5.51 -1.38 5.19
CA TYR A 109 6.70 -2.24 5.23
C TYR A 109 6.46 -3.42 4.30
N GLY A 110 7.42 -3.71 3.46
CA GLY A 110 7.40 -4.85 2.57
C GLY A 110 8.73 -5.61 2.62
N LEU A 111 8.65 -6.92 2.81
CA LEU A 111 9.79 -7.82 2.73
C LEU A 111 9.48 -8.89 1.68
N THR A 112 10.38 -9.09 0.75
CA THR A 112 10.32 -10.20 -0.21
C THR A 112 11.64 -10.95 -0.17
N MET A 113 11.57 -12.24 0.05
CA MET A 113 12.71 -13.16 0.02
C MET A 113 12.45 -14.23 -1.02
N VAL A 114 13.45 -14.52 -1.83
CA VAL A 114 13.40 -15.60 -2.84
C VAL A 114 14.67 -16.39 -2.71
N GLY A 115 14.53 -17.71 -2.55
CA GLY A 115 15.63 -18.67 -2.66
C GLY A 115 15.36 -19.62 -3.82
N TYR A 116 16.38 -19.96 -4.59
CA TYR A 116 16.25 -20.92 -5.67
C TYR A 116 17.48 -21.83 -5.79
N LEU A 117 17.23 -23.02 -6.28
CA LEU A 117 18.24 -23.98 -6.64
C LEU A 117 18.09 -24.30 -8.14
N LYS A 118 19.17 -24.15 -8.89
CA LYS A 118 19.28 -24.63 -10.27
C LYS A 118 20.11 -25.91 -10.30
N VAL A 119 19.67 -26.92 -11.03
CA VAL A 119 20.41 -28.15 -11.28
C VAL A 119 20.50 -28.39 -12.78
N GLN A 120 21.70 -28.45 -13.31
CA GLN A 120 22.00 -28.63 -14.74
C GLN A 120 22.85 -29.87 -14.94
N PRO A 121 22.25 -31.10 -14.96
CA PRO A 121 23.00 -32.35 -15.03
C PRO A 121 23.68 -32.56 -16.38
N ILE A 122 23.15 -31.98 -17.45
CA ILE A 122 23.70 -31.96 -18.80
C ILE A 122 23.51 -30.57 -19.41
N LYS A 123 24.35 -30.22 -20.37
CA LYS A 123 24.26 -28.93 -21.05
C LYS A 123 22.86 -28.72 -21.65
N GLY A 124 22.26 -27.58 -21.33
CA GLY A 124 20.95 -27.18 -21.82
C GLY A 124 19.75 -27.71 -21.04
N LEU A 125 19.88 -28.74 -20.19
CA LEU A 125 18.79 -29.25 -19.34
C LEU A 125 18.91 -28.62 -17.95
N VAL A 126 17.98 -27.74 -17.59
CA VAL A 126 17.99 -27.02 -16.32
C VAL A 126 16.69 -27.26 -15.57
N TYR A 127 16.79 -27.81 -14.38
CA TYR A 127 15.73 -27.75 -13.39
C TYR A 127 15.97 -26.55 -12.46
N LYS A 128 14.94 -25.75 -12.20
CA LYS A 128 14.97 -24.68 -11.19
C LYS A 128 13.80 -24.83 -10.23
N GLY A 129 14.10 -25.08 -8.96
CA GLY A 129 13.17 -24.99 -7.85
C GLY A 129 13.32 -23.67 -7.13
N GLN A 130 12.23 -22.95 -6.90
CA GLN A 130 12.22 -21.64 -6.28
C GLN A 130 11.16 -21.57 -5.18
N VAL A 131 11.53 -20.97 -4.06
CA VAL A 131 10.60 -20.61 -2.98
C VAL A 131 10.66 -19.11 -2.78
N SER A 132 9.52 -18.46 -2.75
CA SER A 132 9.41 -17.06 -2.41
C SER A 132 8.49 -16.84 -1.21
N TYR A 133 8.88 -15.90 -0.37
CA TYR A 133 8.11 -15.42 0.76
C TYR A 133 7.98 -13.91 0.66
N LYS A 134 6.77 -13.41 0.84
CA LYS A 134 6.49 -11.97 0.84
C LYS A 134 5.64 -11.63 2.06
N GLN A 135 6.07 -10.62 2.80
CA GLN A 135 5.34 -10.05 3.92
C GLN A 135 5.09 -8.57 3.67
N ASN A 136 3.86 -8.14 3.94
CA ASN A 136 3.49 -6.73 3.92
C ASN A 136 2.84 -6.38 5.26
N SER A 137 3.15 -5.20 5.75
CA SER A 137 2.50 -4.60 6.91
C SER A 137 2.24 -3.13 6.61
N SER A 138 1.06 -2.67 6.94
CA SER A 138 0.69 -1.25 6.83
C SER A 138 0.04 -0.77 8.11
N SER A 139 0.26 0.49 8.43
CA SER A 139 -0.45 1.18 9.51
C SER A 139 -0.87 2.56 9.07
N TYR A 140 -1.99 3.00 9.57
CA TYR A 140 -2.54 4.33 9.33
C TYR A 140 -2.97 4.95 10.65
N ARG A 141 -2.71 6.22 10.81
CA ARG A 141 -3.30 7.07 11.85
C ARG A 141 -3.82 8.34 11.20
N GLY A 142 -5.09 8.65 11.43
CA GLY A 142 -5.74 9.90 11.01
C GLY A 142 -6.39 10.57 12.20
N TYR A 143 -6.19 11.88 12.33
CA TYR A 143 -6.77 12.71 13.36
C TYR A 143 -7.62 13.80 12.74
N SER A 144 -8.79 14.04 13.28
CA SER A 144 -9.66 15.13 12.90
C SER A 144 -10.04 15.92 14.16
N PRO A 145 -9.69 17.22 14.26
CA PRO A 145 -10.22 18.07 15.32
C PRO A 145 -11.74 18.24 15.18
N ALA A 146 -12.40 18.77 16.19
CA ALA A 146 -13.77 19.26 16.06
C ALA A 146 -13.82 20.43 15.06
N TYR A 147 -14.76 20.41 14.13
CA TYR A 147 -14.90 21.46 13.11
C TYR A 147 -16.33 21.54 12.57
N LYS A 148 -16.66 22.69 11.97
CA LYS A 148 -17.93 22.90 11.26
C LYS A 148 -17.70 23.69 9.99
N LEU A 149 -17.46 23.01 8.88
CA LEU A 149 -17.21 23.62 7.57
C LEU A 149 -18.51 23.96 6.85
N THR A 150 -19.51 23.08 6.96
CA THR A 150 -20.83 23.25 6.37
C THR A 150 -21.89 22.69 7.32
N SER A 151 -23.16 22.76 6.97
CA SER A 151 -24.25 22.14 7.72
C SER A 151 -24.15 20.59 7.75
N THR A 152 -23.49 20.01 6.76
CA THR A 152 -23.35 18.55 6.59
C THR A 152 -21.92 18.04 6.79
N ASP A 153 -20.92 18.90 6.60
CA ASP A 153 -19.51 18.57 6.83
C ASP A 153 -19.05 19.21 8.16
N GLN A 154 -19.29 18.49 9.23
CA GLN A 154 -18.94 18.90 10.60
C GLN A 154 -18.62 17.71 11.48
N LYS A 155 -17.76 17.92 12.47
CA LYS A 155 -17.51 17.03 13.60
C LYS A 155 -17.64 17.81 14.90
N LEU A 156 -18.51 17.36 15.78
CA LEU A 156 -18.76 18.05 17.06
C LEU A 156 -17.66 17.76 18.08
N THR A 157 -16.97 16.63 17.91
CA THR A 157 -15.87 16.18 18.77
C THR A 157 -14.65 15.85 17.92
N ASN A 158 -13.48 15.94 18.51
CA ASN A 158 -12.26 15.44 17.87
C ASN A 158 -12.30 13.91 17.75
N GLU A 159 -11.60 13.38 16.77
CA GLU A 159 -11.61 11.94 16.46
C GLU A 159 -10.23 11.47 15.99
N VAL A 160 -9.83 10.30 16.42
CA VAL A 160 -8.69 9.58 15.89
C VAL A 160 -9.11 8.22 15.37
N THR A 161 -8.59 7.84 14.21
CA THR A 161 -8.68 6.49 13.65
C THR A 161 -7.28 5.92 13.50
N GLN A 162 -7.09 4.71 14.00
CA GLN A 162 -5.87 3.94 13.80
C GLN A 162 -6.22 2.59 13.19
N ASN A 163 -5.52 2.20 12.14
CA ASN A 163 -5.64 0.85 11.61
C ASN A 163 -4.26 0.23 11.34
N MET A 164 -4.25 -1.08 11.36
CA MET A 164 -3.09 -1.90 11.01
C MET A 164 -3.55 -3.08 10.15
N THR A 165 -2.76 -3.39 9.14
CA THR A 165 -2.95 -4.58 8.32
C THR A 165 -1.63 -5.30 8.19
N THR A 166 -1.63 -6.59 8.43
CA THR A 166 -0.49 -7.47 8.14
C THR A 166 -0.94 -8.58 7.20
N GLY A 167 -0.04 -9.06 6.38
CA GLY A 167 -0.31 -10.18 5.51
C GLY A 167 0.95 -10.72 4.88
N TRP A 168 0.91 -11.99 4.49
CA TRP A 168 2.03 -12.64 3.83
C TRP A 168 1.58 -13.67 2.79
N ASP A 169 2.44 -13.86 1.83
CA ASP A 169 2.29 -14.77 0.72
C ASP A 169 3.51 -15.67 0.65
N TRP A 170 3.31 -16.90 0.21
CA TRP A 170 4.42 -17.72 -0.23
C TRP A 170 4.08 -18.42 -1.54
N GLN A 171 5.11 -18.72 -2.30
CA GLN A 171 5.00 -19.40 -3.58
C GLN A 171 6.14 -20.40 -3.73
N ILE A 172 5.81 -21.57 -4.22
CA ILE A 172 6.77 -22.56 -4.70
C ILE A 172 6.59 -22.65 -6.21
N GLU A 173 7.68 -22.58 -6.95
CA GLU A 173 7.69 -22.73 -8.39
C GLU A 173 8.78 -23.71 -8.79
N ASN A 174 8.45 -24.63 -9.68
CA ASN A 174 9.37 -25.58 -10.26
C ASN A 174 9.28 -25.47 -11.77
N THR A 175 10.44 -25.36 -12.43
CA THR A 175 10.55 -25.33 -13.89
C THR A 175 11.59 -26.32 -14.34
N LEU A 176 11.32 -26.96 -15.46
CA LEU A 176 12.27 -27.77 -16.20
C LEU A 176 12.38 -27.20 -17.61
N SER A 177 13.56 -26.79 -18.01
CA SER A 177 13.82 -26.27 -19.35
C SER A 177 14.89 -27.12 -20.05
N TYR A 178 14.73 -27.26 -21.35
CA TYR A 178 15.72 -27.91 -22.19
C TYR A 178 15.95 -27.13 -23.47
N THR A 179 17.17 -26.64 -23.62
CA THR A 179 17.62 -25.92 -24.81
C THR A 179 18.56 -26.84 -25.58
N PHE A 180 18.24 -27.15 -26.84
CA PHE A 180 19.02 -28.01 -27.69
C PHE A 180 18.93 -27.61 -29.17
N ASN A 181 19.92 -28.02 -29.94
CA ASN A 181 20.04 -27.74 -31.38
C ASN A 181 20.11 -29.04 -32.16
N ILE A 182 19.39 -29.10 -33.26
CA ILE A 182 19.50 -30.16 -34.27
C ILE A 182 19.80 -29.46 -35.59
N GLU A 183 21.07 -29.54 -36.05
CA GLU A 183 21.56 -28.79 -37.22
C GLU A 183 21.26 -27.28 -37.11
N LYS A 184 20.36 -26.76 -37.97
CA LYS A 184 19.94 -25.35 -38.01
C LYS A 184 18.69 -25.07 -37.19
N HIS A 185 18.15 -26.07 -36.54
CA HIS A 185 16.95 -25.98 -35.72
C HIS A 185 17.30 -25.81 -34.25
N ASN A 186 16.89 -24.69 -33.65
CA ASN A 186 17.10 -24.38 -32.25
C ASN A 186 15.78 -24.49 -31.51
N PHE A 187 15.76 -25.22 -30.42
CA PHE A 187 14.60 -25.45 -29.57
C PHE A 187 14.89 -25.00 -28.14
N ASP A 188 13.93 -24.31 -27.53
CA ASP A 188 13.89 -24.02 -26.11
C ASP A 188 12.51 -24.45 -25.59
N VAL A 189 12.49 -25.51 -24.81
CA VAL A 189 11.25 -26.08 -24.26
C VAL A 189 11.26 -25.89 -22.74
N LEU A 190 10.16 -25.41 -22.19
CA LEU A 190 10.00 -25.21 -20.75
C LEU A 190 8.65 -25.77 -20.33
N VAL A 191 8.64 -26.51 -19.22
CA VAL A 191 7.44 -26.89 -18.47
C VAL A 191 7.61 -26.46 -17.03
N GLY A 192 6.53 -26.07 -16.40
CA GLY A 192 6.58 -25.61 -15.03
C GLY A 192 5.26 -25.77 -14.28
N GLN A 193 5.39 -25.74 -12.97
CA GLN A 193 4.27 -25.64 -12.04
C GLN A 193 4.54 -24.56 -11.02
N SER A 194 3.49 -23.90 -10.57
CA SER A 194 3.53 -22.91 -9.50
C SER A 194 2.39 -23.17 -8.53
N PHE A 195 2.70 -23.08 -7.25
CA PHE A 195 1.72 -23.08 -6.19
C PHE A 195 1.94 -21.86 -5.33
N LYS A 196 0.90 -21.02 -5.21
CA LYS A 196 0.91 -19.80 -4.40
C LYS A 196 -0.19 -19.87 -3.36
N LYS A 197 0.12 -19.39 -2.18
CA LYS A 197 -0.81 -19.21 -1.08
C LYS A 197 -0.65 -17.82 -0.50
N SER A 198 -1.75 -17.08 -0.34
CA SER A 198 -1.76 -15.71 0.18
C SER A 198 -2.87 -15.54 1.21
N GLY A 199 -2.61 -14.68 2.19
CA GLY A 199 -3.54 -14.34 3.27
C GLY A 199 -3.57 -15.39 4.37
N PHE A 200 -4.17 -16.50 4.15
CA PHE A 200 -4.14 -17.74 4.94
C PHE A 200 -4.44 -17.64 6.43
N GLY A 201 -5.34 -16.77 6.85
CA GLY A 201 -5.57 -16.51 8.26
C GLY A 201 -4.34 -15.98 9.02
N MET A 202 -3.32 -15.60 8.27
CA MET A 202 -2.03 -15.11 8.75
C MET A 202 -1.87 -13.62 8.51
N GLY A 203 -2.83 -13.02 7.82
CA GLY A 203 -3.00 -11.60 7.73
C GLY A 203 -4.11 -11.17 8.67
N GLU A 204 -3.92 -10.03 9.30
CA GLU A 204 -4.89 -9.42 10.19
C GLU A 204 -5.14 -7.98 9.80
N TYR A 205 -6.39 -7.58 9.90
CA TYR A 205 -6.80 -6.19 9.88
C TYR A 205 -7.35 -5.80 11.23
N LEU A 206 -6.82 -4.73 11.80
CA LEU A 206 -7.29 -4.12 13.03
C LEU A 206 -7.57 -2.65 12.77
N GLU A 207 -8.70 -2.16 13.23
CA GLU A 207 -9.07 -0.75 13.19
C GLU A 207 -9.79 -0.37 14.47
N ALA A 208 -9.45 0.78 15.01
CA ALA A 208 -10.21 1.40 16.07
C ALA A 208 -10.34 2.91 15.84
N THR A 209 -11.47 3.45 16.27
CA THR A 209 -11.79 4.88 16.23
C THR A 209 -12.20 5.33 17.63
N ALA A 210 -11.66 6.44 18.08
CA ALA A 210 -12.01 7.05 19.34
C ALA A 210 -12.33 8.53 19.16
N ASN A 211 -13.38 8.99 19.85
CA ASN A 211 -13.80 10.38 19.90
C ASN A 211 -13.49 10.95 21.29
N ASP A 212 -13.69 12.25 21.44
CA ASP A 212 -13.48 12.97 22.70
C ASP A 212 -12.10 12.72 23.29
N LEU A 213 -11.07 13.04 22.54
CA LEU A 213 -9.70 12.94 23.01
C LEU A 213 -9.40 14.05 24.02
N LEU A 214 -8.64 13.71 25.06
CA LEU A 214 -8.13 14.66 26.07
C LEU A 214 -7.32 15.81 25.47
N PHE A 215 -6.72 15.57 24.29
CA PHE A 215 -5.84 16.50 23.63
C PHE A 215 -6.31 16.75 22.19
N SER A 216 -6.28 18.01 21.77
CA SER A 216 -6.73 18.44 20.44
C SER A 216 -5.57 18.71 19.49
N ASP A 217 -4.53 17.87 19.53
CA ASP A 217 -3.35 18.00 18.68
C ASP A 217 -2.93 16.64 18.08
N TRP A 218 -2.23 16.71 16.94
CA TRP A 218 -1.76 15.55 16.21
C TRP A 218 -0.81 14.65 16.99
N ASP A 219 0.11 15.23 17.76
CA ASP A 219 1.17 14.46 18.41
C ASP A 219 0.64 13.56 19.51
N ARG A 220 -0.46 13.97 20.15
CA ARG A 220 -1.11 13.26 21.22
C ARG A 220 -2.42 12.56 20.81
N ALA A 221 -2.78 12.60 19.53
CA ALA A 221 -4.00 11.97 19.01
C ALA A 221 -3.81 10.45 18.86
N TYR A 222 -4.09 9.72 19.92
CA TYR A 222 -4.08 8.25 19.99
C TYR A 222 -5.36 7.74 20.64
N ILE A 223 -5.76 6.51 20.30
CA ILE A 223 -6.97 5.87 20.85
C ILE A 223 -6.93 5.80 22.37
N SER A 224 -5.75 5.56 22.95
CA SER A 224 -5.56 5.53 24.40
C SER A 224 -5.80 6.86 25.12
N ASN A 225 -5.87 7.97 24.38
CA ASN A 225 -6.09 9.31 24.92
C ASN A 225 -7.57 9.75 24.82
N SER A 226 -8.48 8.85 24.51
CA SER A 226 -9.92 9.09 24.62
C SER A 226 -10.34 9.28 26.08
N MET A 227 -11.25 10.20 26.33
CA MET A 227 -11.92 10.34 27.64
C MET A 227 -12.90 9.20 27.92
N ALA A 228 -13.36 8.52 26.87
CA ALA A 228 -14.21 7.34 27.01
C ALA A 228 -13.36 6.12 27.43
N SER A 229 -13.92 5.25 28.27
CA SER A 229 -13.28 4.03 28.72
C SER A 229 -13.09 2.97 27.61
N GLN A 230 -13.81 3.13 26.51
CA GLN A 230 -13.80 2.24 25.35
C GLN A 230 -13.69 3.06 24.06
N PRO A 231 -13.04 2.55 23.00
CA PRO A 231 -13.09 3.18 21.70
C PRO A 231 -14.53 3.26 21.19
N THR A 232 -14.83 4.29 20.39
CA THR A 232 -16.14 4.48 19.76
C THR A 232 -16.50 3.32 18.83
N SER A 233 -15.51 2.79 18.13
CA SER A 233 -15.62 1.56 17.37
C SER A 233 -14.29 0.82 17.37
N ALA A 234 -14.35 -0.50 17.35
CA ALA A 234 -13.19 -1.36 17.15
C ALA A 234 -13.61 -2.59 16.34
N LYS A 235 -12.80 -2.97 15.39
CA LYS A 235 -12.99 -4.20 14.60
C LYS A 235 -11.66 -4.85 14.29
N GLY A 236 -11.67 -6.16 14.21
CA GLY A 236 -10.52 -6.96 13.80
C GLY A 236 -11.01 -8.23 13.15
N TYR A 237 -10.33 -8.62 12.09
CA TYR A 237 -10.63 -9.86 11.37
C TYR A 237 -9.41 -10.35 10.60
N PRO A 238 -9.32 -11.67 10.33
CA PRO A 238 -8.28 -12.18 9.46
C PRO A 238 -8.50 -11.67 8.04
N THR A 239 -7.43 -11.35 7.33
CA THR A 239 -7.50 -11.05 5.90
C THR A 239 -7.85 -12.32 5.14
N GLY A 240 -8.62 -12.18 4.04
CA GLY A 240 -9.00 -13.32 3.20
C GLY A 240 -7.80 -14.07 2.65
N ASP A 241 -7.94 -15.39 2.51
CA ASP A 241 -6.92 -16.25 1.95
C ASP A 241 -7.26 -16.71 0.54
N ASN A 242 -6.23 -16.93 -0.26
CA ASN A 242 -6.31 -17.45 -1.61
C ASN A 242 -5.23 -18.50 -1.85
N ALA A 243 -5.56 -19.54 -2.60
CA ALA A 243 -4.60 -20.49 -3.09
C ALA A 243 -4.74 -20.61 -4.61
N LEU A 244 -3.61 -20.66 -5.31
CA LEU A 244 -3.54 -20.80 -6.74
C LEU A 244 -2.52 -21.88 -7.09
N ALA A 245 -2.94 -22.85 -7.90
CA ALA A 245 -2.06 -23.82 -8.52
C ALA A 245 -2.10 -23.64 -10.03
N SER A 246 -0.95 -23.62 -10.68
CA SER A 246 -0.81 -23.38 -12.11
C SER A 246 0.18 -24.34 -12.72
N PHE A 247 -0.12 -24.82 -13.93
CA PHE A 247 0.79 -25.55 -14.81
C PHE A 247 0.95 -24.77 -16.09
N PHE A 248 2.15 -24.68 -16.59
CA PHE A 248 2.46 -23.90 -17.80
C PHE A 248 3.56 -24.56 -18.61
N GLY A 249 3.59 -24.24 -19.90
CA GLY A 249 4.62 -24.70 -20.81
C GLY A 249 4.86 -23.69 -21.93
N ARG A 250 6.07 -23.70 -22.47
CA ARG A 250 6.48 -22.87 -23.58
C ARG A 250 7.40 -23.67 -24.50
N ILE A 251 7.22 -23.49 -25.80
CA ILE A 251 8.13 -23.98 -26.82
C ILE A 251 8.53 -22.79 -27.69
N ASN A 252 9.82 -22.49 -27.74
CA ASN A 252 10.40 -21.57 -28.69
C ASN A 252 11.16 -22.36 -29.75
N TYR A 253 10.95 -21.99 -30.99
CA TYR A 253 11.63 -22.57 -32.12
C TYR A 253 12.26 -21.46 -32.97
N ASN A 254 13.47 -21.70 -33.40
CA ASN A 254 14.19 -20.80 -34.30
C ASN A 254 14.93 -21.61 -35.37
N PHE A 255 14.77 -21.21 -36.61
CA PHE A 255 15.48 -21.82 -37.73
C PHE A 255 16.59 -20.89 -38.24
N ASN A 256 17.86 -21.36 -38.16
CA ASN A 256 19.03 -20.66 -38.66
C ASN A 256 19.14 -19.19 -38.21
N GLU A 257 18.69 -18.91 -36.97
CA GLU A 257 18.63 -17.55 -36.35
C GLU A 257 17.81 -16.52 -37.15
N LYS A 258 16.88 -16.98 -38.00
CA LYS A 258 16.07 -16.08 -38.85
C LYS A 258 14.60 -16.04 -38.54
N TYR A 259 14.02 -17.00 -37.84
CA TYR A 259 12.61 -17.10 -37.54
C TYR A 259 12.41 -17.59 -36.10
#